data_e60b469c48a9cfe089eccb8b078ef7ad
#
_entry.id   e60b469c48a9cfe089eccb8b078ef7ad
#
_cell.length_a   1.000
_cell.length_b   1.000
_cell.length_c   1.000
_cell.angle_alpha   90.00
_cell.angle_beta   90.00
_cell.angle_gamma   90.00
#
_symmetry.space_group_name_H-M   'P 1'
#
loop_
_entity.id
_entity.type
_entity.pdbx_description
1 polymer ?
#
loop_
_entity_poly.entity_id
_entity_poly.type
_entity_poly.pdbx_seq_one_letter_code
_entity_poly.pdbx_strand_id
1 'polypeptide(L)'
;MANKTFSPSLLAAQTEKLATIGISKDFINLDELDATMEVLRQLKKSGKEMFAEQQKAAREAKNAEAVENGKVLLKNAKVGDIATVICGSGKFAKEYKFPIEKIGEATITVRYTEDNTPNGTVGVRYINFGKVVGVDAQ
;
A
#
# COMPACT_ATOMS: atom_id res chain seq x y z
N MET A 1 11.23 3.95 13.44
CA MET A 1 11.13 5.28 12.80
C MET A 1 12.45 5.54 12.08
N ALA A 2 12.45 5.74 10.77
CA ALA A 2 13.64 6.17 10.08
C ALA A 2 13.94 7.61 10.51
N ASN A 3 15.04 7.84 11.19
CA ASN A 3 15.59 9.17 11.44
C ASN A 3 15.84 9.80 10.06
N LYS A 4 15.02 10.78 9.69
CA LYS A 4 15.32 11.66 8.55
C LYS A 4 16.46 12.59 8.99
N THR A 5 17.67 12.09 8.95
CA THR A 5 18.86 12.92 9.10
C THR A 5 18.96 13.78 7.84
N PHE A 6 18.73 15.07 7.99
CA PHE A 6 19.04 16.03 6.94
C PHE A 6 20.54 15.96 6.65
N SER A 7 20.92 15.69 5.40
CA SER A 7 22.32 15.76 5.04
C SER A 7 22.80 17.21 5.18
N PRO A 8 24.04 17.45 5.63
CA PRO A 8 24.59 18.81 5.75
C PRO A 8 24.52 19.61 4.45
N SER A 9 24.62 18.94 3.29
CA SER A 9 24.48 19.54 1.97
C SER A 9 23.06 20.03 1.68
N LEU A 10 22.03 19.34 2.15
CA LEU A 10 20.64 19.77 2.00
C LEU A 10 20.34 20.99 2.88
N LEU A 11 20.90 21.02 4.09
CA LEU A 11 20.76 22.15 5.00
C LEU A 11 21.46 23.40 4.43
N ALA A 12 22.66 23.26 3.86
CA ALA A 12 23.38 24.32 3.19
C ALA A 12 22.61 24.90 2.00
N ALA A 13 22.07 24.03 1.14
CA ALA A 13 21.26 24.44 -0.01
C ALA A 13 19.96 25.15 0.40
N GLN A 14 19.33 24.76 1.51
CA GLN A 14 18.15 25.43 2.04
C GLN A 14 18.51 26.80 2.66
N THR A 15 19.64 26.88 3.35
CA THR A 15 20.15 28.15 3.91
C THR A 15 20.50 29.13 2.80
N GLU A 16 21.09 28.65 1.71
CA GLU A 16 21.41 29.47 0.53
C GLU A 16 20.15 29.96 -0.18
N LYS A 17 19.11 29.14 -0.29
CA LYS A 17 17.79 29.54 -0.80
C LYS A 17 17.12 30.59 0.10
N LEU A 18 17.22 30.47 1.41
CA LEU A 18 16.70 31.46 2.37
C LEU A 18 17.44 32.80 2.24
N ALA A 19 18.75 32.76 2.02
CA ALA A 19 19.55 33.95 1.76
C ALA A 19 19.17 34.62 0.43
N THR A 20 18.84 33.85 -0.60
CA THR A 20 18.39 34.35 -1.92
C THR A 20 17.02 35.03 -1.85
N ILE A 21 16.20 34.72 -0.85
CA ILE A 21 14.88 35.34 -0.61
C ILE A 21 15.01 36.67 0.16
N GLY A 22 16.25 37.13 0.47
CA GLY A 22 16.48 38.41 1.11
C GLY A 22 16.36 38.41 2.65
N ILE A 23 16.40 37.25 3.26
CA ILE A 23 16.51 37.12 4.72
C ILE A 23 18.00 37.33 5.08
N SER A 24 18.42 38.60 5.19
CA SER A 24 19.70 38.88 5.76
C SER A 24 19.61 38.83 7.29
N LYS A 25 20.73 38.45 7.94
CA LYS A 25 20.80 38.32 9.41
C LYS A 25 20.45 39.63 10.15
N ASP A 26 20.40 40.73 9.44
CA ASP A 26 20.30 42.08 10.03
C ASP A 26 18.92 42.73 9.87
N PHE A 27 18.01 42.11 9.10
CA PHE A 27 16.67 42.63 8.87
C PHE A 27 15.63 41.50 8.78
N ILE A 28 15.01 41.17 9.88
CA ILE A 28 13.85 40.27 9.91
C ILE A 28 12.59 41.13 9.88
N ASN A 29 11.99 41.29 8.70
CA ASN A 29 10.62 41.76 8.62
C ASN A 29 9.72 40.58 9.01
N LEU A 30 9.07 40.66 10.17
CA LEU A 30 8.22 39.60 10.72
C LEU A 30 7.05 39.25 9.79
N ASP A 31 6.51 40.25 9.08
CA ASP A 31 5.39 40.01 8.15
C ASP A 31 5.83 39.22 6.92
N GLU A 32 7.04 39.46 6.39
CA GLU A 32 7.61 38.67 5.29
C GLU A 32 7.99 37.26 5.75
N LEU A 33 8.45 37.12 6.98
CA LEU A 33 8.74 35.80 7.56
C LEU A 33 7.48 34.99 7.71
N ASP A 34 6.40 35.57 8.21
CA ASP A 34 5.09 34.89 8.35
C ASP A 34 4.51 34.49 6.99
N ALA A 35 4.60 35.36 5.98
CA ALA A 35 4.20 35.04 4.61
C ALA A 35 5.01 33.88 4.02
N THR A 36 6.34 33.88 4.25
CA THR A 36 7.23 32.80 3.80
C THR A 36 6.90 31.48 4.51
N MET A 37 6.65 31.53 5.81
CA MET A 37 6.24 30.34 6.57
C MET A 37 4.91 29.78 6.08
N GLU A 38 3.96 30.62 5.71
CA GLU A 38 2.67 30.16 5.15
C GLU A 38 2.87 29.46 3.80
N VAL A 39 3.67 30.02 2.91
CA VAL A 39 4.02 29.38 1.63
C VAL A 39 4.68 28.02 1.86
N LEU A 40 5.61 27.92 2.81
CA LEU A 40 6.24 26.63 3.16
C LEU A 40 5.25 25.61 3.74
N ARG A 41 4.29 26.07 4.54
CA ARG A 41 3.21 25.18 5.04
C ARG A 41 2.34 24.65 3.90
N GLN A 42 1.98 25.51 2.94
CA GLN A 42 1.20 25.11 1.78
C GLN A 42 1.97 24.13 0.88
N LEU A 43 3.26 24.39 0.63
CA LEU A 43 4.13 23.47 -0.12
C LEU A 43 4.25 22.10 0.57
N LYS A 44 4.37 22.10 1.90
CA LYS A 44 4.42 20.85 2.68
C LYS A 44 3.10 20.09 2.60
N LYS A 45 1.96 20.78 2.61
CA LYS A 45 0.62 20.18 2.47
C LYS A 45 0.46 19.56 1.09
N SER A 46 0.72 20.32 0.02
CA SER A 46 0.65 19.83 -1.36
C SER A 46 1.59 18.65 -1.61
N GLY A 47 2.81 18.69 -1.09
CA GLY A 47 3.76 17.59 -1.19
C GLY A 47 3.26 16.30 -0.51
N LYS A 48 2.58 16.42 0.63
CA LYS A 48 1.95 15.25 1.30
C LYS A 48 0.79 14.69 0.50
N GLU A 49 -0.05 15.54 -0.09
CA GLU A 49 -1.18 15.14 -0.91
C GLU A 49 -0.70 14.41 -2.17
N MET A 50 0.26 14.97 -2.91
CA MET A 50 0.87 14.32 -4.07
C MET A 50 1.50 12.96 -3.73
N PHE A 51 2.20 12.86 -2.60
CA PHE A 51 2.80 11.60 -2.16
C PHE A 51 1.73 10.56 -1.79
N ALA A 52 0.64 10.98 -1.14
CA ALA A 52 -0.48 10.11 -0.82
C ALA A 52 -1.18 9.58 -2.08
N GLU A 53 -1.38 10.45 -3.08
CA GLU A 53 -1.95 10.06 -4.38
C GLU A 53 -1.05 9.07 -5.13
N GLN A 54 0.26 9.32 -5.17
CA GLN A 54 1.21 8.40 -5.78
C GLN A 54 1.20 7.03 -5.09
N GLN A 55 1.17 7.01 -3.75
CA GLN A 55 1.07 5.75 -3.01
C GLN A 55 -0.24 5.03 -3.27
N LYS A 56 -1.35 5.77 -3.37
CA LYS A 56 -2.65 5.19 -3.69
C LYS A 56 -2.65 4.58 -5.09
N ALA A 57 -2.19 5.30 -6.10
CA ALA A 57 -2.07 4.81 -7.47
C ALA A 57 -1.16 3.57 -7.57
N ALA A 58 -0.03 3.56 -6.87
CA ALA A 58 0.87 2.41 -6.84
C ALA A 58 0.23 1.17 -6.17
N ARG A 59 -0.59 1.37 -5.14
CA ARG A 59 -1.34 0.27 -4.50
C ARG A 59 -2.45 -0.26 -5.40
N GLU A 60 -3.18 0.61 -6.08
CA GLU A 60 -4.23 0.24 -7.03
C GLU A 60 -3.66 -0.54 -8.21
N ALA A 61 -2.52 -0.11 -8.77
CA ALA A 61 -1.83 -0.83 -9.84
C ALA A 61 -1.39 -2.24 -9.39
N LYS A 62 -0.78 -2.37 -8.21
CA LYS A 62 -0.40 -3.69 -7.65
C LYS A 62 -1.61 -4.58 -7.38
N ASN A 63 -2.70 -4.02 -6.90
CA ASN A 63 -3.92 -4.78 -6.67
C ASN A 63 -4.54 -5.26 -8.00
N ALA A 64 -4.55 -4.41 -9.02
CA ALA A 64 -5.05 -4.78 -10.34
C ALA A 64 -4.21 -5.90 -10.97
N GLU A 65 -2.89 -5.81 -10.87
CA GLU A 65 -1.97 -6.87 -11.32
C GLU A 65 -2.19 -8.18 -10.56
N ALA A 66 -2.34 -8.12 -9.24
CA ALA A 66 -2.61 -9.30 -8.42
C ALA A 66 -3.94 -9.97 -8.78
N VAL A 67 -4.98 -9.19 -9.05
CA VAL A 67 -6.29 -9.71 -9.50
C VAL A 67 -6.17 -10.38 -10.86
N GLU A 68 -5.44 -9.79 -11.80
CA GLU A 68 -5.24 -10.36 -13.12
C GLU A 68 -4.44 -11.68 -13.06
N ASN A 69 -3.38 -11.72 -12.26
CA ASN A 69 -2.63 -12.95 -12.00
C ASN A 69 -3.53 -14.04 -11.38
N GLY A 70 -4.38 -13.68 -10.42
CA GLY A 70 -5.35 -14.59 -9.83
C GLY A 70 -6.35 -15.14 -10.84
N LYS A 71 -6.84 -14.30 -11.78
CA LYS A 71 -7.71 -14.75 -12.87
C LYS A 71 -7.02 -15.76 -13.78
N VAL A 72 -5.75 -15.52 -14.12
CA VAL A 72 -4.97 -16.46 -14.95
C VAL A 72 -4.82 -17.81 -14.25
N LEU A 73 -4.50 -17.82 -12.95
CA LEU A 73 -4.38 -19.04 -12.14
C LEU A 73 -5.71 -19.82 -12.08
N LEU A 74 -6.81 -19.10 -11.96
CA LEU A 74 -8.16 -19.69 -11.82
C LEU A 74 -8.83 -20.05 -13.16
N LYS A 75 -8.24 -19.67 -14.30
CA LYS A 75 -8.83 -19.89 -15.63
C LYS A 75 -9.20 -21.36 -15.90
N ASN A 76 -8.37 -22.29 -15.43
CA ASN A 76 -8.57 -23.73 -15.60
C ASN A 76 -8.94 -24.44 -14.30
N ALA A 77 -9.12 -23.70 -13.21
CA ALA A 77 -9.47 -24.26 -11.92
C ALA A 77 -10.90 -24.79 -11.91
N LYS A 78 -11.12 -25.85 -11.14
CA LYS A 78 -12.42 -26.48 -10.93
C LYS A 78 -12.81 -26.42 -9.45
N VAL A 79 -14.09 -26.62 -9.21
CA VAL A 79 -14.58 -26.85 -7.85
C VAL A 79 -13.96 -28.16 -7.33
N GLY A 80 -13.38 -28.11 -6.15
CA GLY A 80 -12.60 -29.20 -5.54
C GLY A 80 -11.08 -28.99 -5.60
N ASP A 81 -10.55 -28.22 -6.54
CA ASP A 81 -9.13 -27.90 -6.59
C ASP A 81 -8.69 -27.10 -5.33
N ILE A 82 -7.44 -27.19 -4.98
CA ILE A 82 -6.88 -26.51 -3.80
C ILE A 82 -6.31 -25.15 -4.20
N ALA A 83 -6.91 -24.07 -3.71
CA ALA A 83 -6.37 -22.73 -3.86
C ALA A 83 -5.42 -22.40 -2.71
N THR A 84 -4.22 -21.93 -3.05
CA THR A 84 -3.28 -21.29 -2.11
C THR A 84 -3.57 -19.81 -2.06
N VAL A 85 -3.90 -19.31 -0.87
CA VAL A 85 -4.38 -17.96 -0.63
C VAL A 85 -3.49 -17.25 0.40
N ILE A 86 -3.15 -15.99 0.14
CA ILE A 86 -2.46 -15.17 1.13
C ILE A 86 -3.49 -14.49 2.04
N CYS A 87 -3.40 -14.78 3.35
CA CYS A 87 -4.20 -14.15 4.39
C CYS A 87 -3.30 -13.30 5.30
N GLY A 88 -3.79 -12.13 5.69
CA GLY A 88 -3.00 -11.15 6.45
C GLY A 88 -2.38 -10.07 5.57
N SER A 89 -1.53 -9.25 6.15
CA SER A 89 -0.85 -8.14 5.47
C SER A 89 0.59 -7.94 5.96
N GLY A 90 1.48 -7.50 5.06
CA GLY A 90 2.87 -7.22 5.36
C GLY A 90 3.59 -8.44 5.94
N LYS A 91 4.30 -8.26 7.05
CA LYS A 91 5.07 -9.34 7.72
C LYS A 91 4.21 -10.42 8.40
N PHE A 92 2.91 -10.20 8.51
CA PHE A 92 1.95 -11.17 9.06
C PHE A 92 1.19 -11.93 7.98
N ALA A 93 1.51 -11.71 6.70
CA ALA A 93 0.94 -12.45 5.60
C ALA A 93 1.41 -13.92 5.67
N LYS A 94 0.46 -14.84 5.59
CA LYS A 94 0.70 -16.29 5.57
C LYS A 94 -0.12 -16.92 4.45
N GLU A 95 0.42 -17.99 3.90
CA GLU A 95 -0.26 -18.81 2.90
C GLU A 95 -1.11 -19.88 3.58
N TYR A 96 -2.32 -20.05 3.08
CA TYR A 96 -3.27 -21.07 3.48
C TYR A 96 -3.78 -21.80 2.24
N LYS A 97 -4.06 -23.09 2.38
CA LYS A 97 -4.60 -23.93 1.31
C LYS A 97 -6.05 -24.28 1.62
N PHE A 98 -6.95 -23.97 0.70
CA PHE A 98 -8.37 -24.24 0.86
C PHE A 98 -8.93 -24.92 -0.39
N PRO A 99 -9.83 -25.92 -0.24
CA PRO A 99 -10.59 -26.43 -1.37
C PRO A 99 -11.56 -25.35 -1.89
N ILE A 100 -11.63 -25.21 -3.20
CA ILE A 100 -12.53 -24.27 -3.87
C ILE A 100 -13.94 -24.87 -3.87
N GLU A 101 -14.89 -24.20 -3.21
CA GLU A 101 -16.31 -24.58 -3.24
C GLU A 101 -17.06 -23.96 -4.43
N LYS A 102 -16.66 -22.75 -4.84
CA LYS A 102 -17.26 -22.03 -5.97
C LYS A 102 -16.28 -21.02 -6.55
N ILE A 103 -16.34 -20.82 -7.86
CA ILE A 103 -15.59 -19.79 -8.58
C ILE A 103 -16.61 -18.76 -9.08
N GLY A 104 -16.47 -17.51 -8.66
CA GLY A 104 -17.26 -16.36 -9.11
C GLY A 104 -16.51 -15.54 -10.16
N GLU A 105 -16.97 -14.32 -10.42
CA GLU A 105 -16.36 -13.42 -11.40
C GLU A 105 -15.11 -12.71 -10.88
N ALA A 106 -15.05 -12.42 -9.58
CA ALA A 106 -13.96 -11.70 -8.92
C ALA A 106 -13.47 -12.37 -7.64
N THR A 107 -14.15 -13.42 -7.19
CA THR A 107 -13.87 -14.11 -5.92
C THR A 107 -14.05 -15.61 -6.06
N ILE A 108 -13.28 -16.36 -5.26
CA ILE A 108 -13.56 -17.77 -4.99
C ILE A 108 -14.26 -17.91 -3.64
N THR A 109 -15.07 -18.92 -3.50
CA THR A 109 -15.68 -19.32 -2.23
C THR A 109 -14.90 -20.51 -1.68
N VAL A 110 -14.45 -20.37 -0.44
CA VAL A 110 -13.75 -21.43 0.30
C VAL A 110 -14.36 -21.58 1.70
N ARG A 111 -14.09 -22.71 2.34
CA ARG A 111 -14.54 -22.95 3.71
C ARG A 111 -13.37 -22.99 4.68
N TYR A 112 -13.43 -22.15 5.70
CA TYR A 112 -12.52 -22.20 6.84
C TYR A 112 -13.02 -23.27 7.83
N THR A 113 -12.09 -24.11 8.28
CA THR A 113 -12.33 -25.15 9.29
C THR A 113 -11.57 -24.80 10.57
N GLU A 114 -11.85 -25.49 11.67
CA GLU A 114 -11.15 -25.25 12.95
C GLU A 114 -9.64 -25.41 12.84
N ASP A 115 -9.20 -26.39 12.04
CA ASP A 115 -7.77 -26.70 11.83
C ASP A 115 -7.10 -25.80 10.78
N ASN A 116 -7.89 -25.12 9.95
CA ASN A 116 -7.38 -24.34 8.82
C ASN A 116 -8.15 -23.01 8.71
N THR A 117 -7.83 -22.07 9.61
CA THR A 117 -8.42 -20.75 9.63
C THR A 117 -7.36 -19.69 9.99
N PRO A 118 -7.27 -18.60 9.22
CA PRO A 118 -6.31 -17.52 9.48
C PRO A 118 -6.57 -16.77 10.79
N ASN A 119 -7.81 -16.75 11.26
CA ASN A 119 -8.25 -15.90 12.38
C ASN A 119 -9.17 -16.61 13.39
N GLY A 120 -9.19 -17.93 13.41
CA GLY A 120 -10.02 -18.71 14.32
C GLY A 120 -11.52 -18.70 13.99
N THR A 121 -11.94 -18.11 12.87
CA THR A 121 -13.36 -18.01 12.50
C THR A 121 -13.72 -19.05 11.44
N VAL A 122 -14.46 -20.07 11.82
CA VAL A 122 -14.95 -21.13 10.95
C VAL A 122 -16.10 -20.63 10.04
N GLY A 123 -16.22 -21.17 8.84
CA GLY A 123 -17.32 -20.91 7.92
C GLY A 123 -16.91 -20.54 6.50
N VAL A 124 -17.93 -20.25 5.69
CA VAL A 124 -17.74 -19.88 4.28
C VAL A 124 -17.12 -18.49 4.16
N ARG A 125 -16.15 -18.35 3.27
CA ARG A 125 -15.46 -17.09 2.98
C ARG A 125 -15.36 -16.84 1.48
N TYR A 126 -15.49 -15.57 1.12
CA TYR A 126 -15.28 -15.08 -0.24
C TYR A 126 -13.88 -14.45 -0.32
N ILE A 127 -13.04 -15.03 -1.15
CA ILE A 127 -11.63 -14.61 -1.32
C ILE A 127 -11.49 -13.93 -2.68
N ASN A 128 -11.02 -12.69 -2.71
CA ASN A 128 -10.72 -11.98 -3.94
C ASN A 128 -9.59 -12.68 -4.72
N PHE A 129 -9.68 -12.71 -6.04
CA PHE A 129 -8.68 -13.32 -6.92
C PHE A 129 -7.26 -12.80 -6.68
N GLY A 130 -7.11 -11.52 -6.33
CA GLY A 130 -5.81 -10.94 -6.02
C GLY A 130 -5.09 -11.51 -4.79
N LYS A 131 -5.77 -12.36 -4.01
CA LYS A 131 -5.17 -13.09 -2.88
C LYS A 131 -4.81 -14.54 -3.22
N VAL A 132 -5.18 -15.02 -4.39
CA VAL A 132 -4.86 -16.38 -4.86
C VAL A 132 -3.48 -16.36 -5.50
N VAL A 133 -2.56 -17.18 -4.99
CA VAL A 133 -1.19 -17.25 -5.47
C VAL A 133 -0.82 -18.59 -6.10
N GLY A 134 -1.69 -19.57 -5.97
CA GLY A 134 -1.51 -20.90 -6.59
C GLY A 134 -2.80 -21.67 -6.62
N VAL A 135 -2.91 -22.63 -7.54
CA VAL A 135 -4.01 -23.61 -7.62
C VAL A 135 -3.41 -24.96 -7.96
N ASP A 136 -3.69 -25.94 -7.13
CA ASP A 136 -3.27 -27.33 -7.29
C ASP A 136 -4.53 -28.14 -7.66
N ALA A 137 -4.51 -28.85 -8.78
CA ALA A 137 -5.56 -29.76 -9.18
C ALA A 137 -5.60 -30.97 -8.22
N GLN A 138 -6.82 -31.40 -7.84
CA GLN A 138 -7.06 -32.65 -7.11
C GLN A 138 -7.35 -33.80 -8.06
#